data_5f758c26b45b90a5eaee694fb054426e
#
_entry.id   5f758c26b45b90a5eaee694fb054426e
#
_cell.length_a   1.000
_cell.length_b   1.000
_cell.length_c   1.000
_cell.angle_alpha   90.00
_cell.angle_beta   90.00
_cell.angle_gamma   90.00
#
_symmetry.space_group_name_H-M   'P 1'
#
loop_
_entity.id
_entity.type
_entity.pdbx_description
1 polymer ?
#
loop_
_entity_poly.entity_id
_entity_poly.type
_entity_poly.pdbx_seq_one_letter_code
_entity_poly.pdbx_strand_id
1 'polypeptide(L)'
;MRARGVLPRTKPEGAACLTEGPRTPDNELYGHRRHVPLAAGGVRERMGRNARAIQEIKARLNLVDIARRYVDLKRNGPRWVAPCPFHQETKPSFSINEEEGFFYCFGCQASGDLFDFYGQINGLDFKETLEQLAEEAGVTLERGPQKYEGQPAGQSMSKRRQLLKIHEIAAAHFMENLSGRDGAECRDYMARRGISEEVAKLFGLGWSRRDWQALTEVLRRAGFSESMGVEAALLGKSERGRAYDRFRGRLMFPIRSLSGNVIAFGGRIIADEDEAKYINSSDSQLYKKGEHLYGLQQARRAIATGKPAMLTEGYMDVVTLHQFGYSSAVGVLGTAFTPEQVKRISGFTSHVELLFDGDGPGRKAALRACEMLLTRGLSCKVVLFPEGEDIDSLLRTQGTDIFEDLRRNAPEGMAFCVRCLRDMAPREAVDWRASSSGRLNCPNSSAVSRPR
;
A
#
# COMPACT_ATOMS: atom_id res chain seq x y z
N MET A 1 77.06 0.91 23.74
CA MET A 1 77.89 2.13 23.82
C MET A 1 76.96 3.31 23.91
N ARG A 2 76.92 3.89 25.06
CA ARG A 2 77.10 5.31 25.43
C ARG A 2 76.26 6.29 24.66
N ALA A 3 75.55 7.24 25.16
CA ALA A 3 75.36 7.84 26.50
C ALA A 3 74.57 9.15 26.29
N ARG A 4 73.58 9.42 27.14
CA ARG A 4 73.41 10.64 27.95
C ARG A 4 73.26 12.01 27.29
N GLY A 5 72.24 12.75 27.76
CA GLY A 5 72.24 14.13 28.20
C GLY A 5 70.82 14.70 28.20
N VAL A 6 70.08 14.74 29.26
CA VAL A 6 69.96 15.62 30.42
C VAL A 6 69.58 17.06 30.08
N LEU A 7 68.34 17.38 30.44
CA LEU A 7 67.62 18.58 30.96
C LEU A 7 68.38 19.91 31.14
N PRO A 8 67.72 21.12 31.25
CA PRO A 8 66.63 21.41 32.18
C PRO A 8 65.53 22.47 31.75
N ARG A 9 64.42 22.41 32.46
CA ARG A 9 63.47 23.42 33.02
C ARG A 9 63.60 24.91 32.65
N THR A 10 62.41 25.53 32.31
CA THR A 10 61.84 26.65 33.11
C THR A 10 60.35 26.86 32.71
N LYS A 11 59.50 27.03 33.72
CA LYS A 11 58.17 27.65 33.66
C LYS A 11 58.34 29.19 33.77
N PRO A 12 57.37 30.02 33.26
CA PRO A 12 56.44 30.60 34.24
C PRO A 12 54.94 30.65 33.73
N GLU A 13 54.08 30.49 34.66
CA GLU A 13 52.83 31.08 35.08
C GLU A 13 52.02 31.95 34.10
N GLY A 14 50.73 31.62 34.08
CA GLY A 14 49.65 32.58 34.13
C GLY A 14 48.76 32.72 32.89
N ALA A 15 47.61 32.02 32.85
CA ALA A 15 46.29 32.59 32.59
C ALA A 15 45.27 31.47 32.41
N ALA A 16 44.31 31.45 33.29
CA ALA A 16 43.13 30.62 33.22
C ALA A 16 42.23 31.05 32.03
N CYS A 17 41.99 30.13 31.11
CA CYS A 17 40.89 30.28 30.14
C CYS A 17 40.00 29.07 30.27
N LEU A 18 38.83 29.32 30.85
CA LEU A 18 37.72 28.38 30.99
C LEU A 18 37.20 28.03 29.60
N THR A 19 37.45 26.82 29.14
CA THR A 19 36.74 26.28 27.98
C THR A 19 35.42 25.69 28.46
N GLU A 20 34.35 26.45 28.23
CA GLU A 20 32.98 25.93 28.27
C GLU A 20 32.80 24.90 27.18
N GLY A 21 32.44 23.66 27.56
CA GLY A 21 31.96 22.62 26.66
C GLY A 21 30.59 22.99 26.08
N PRO A 22 30.20 22.40 24.96
CA PRO A 22 28.92 22.76 24.34
C PRO A 22 27.74 22.37 25.24
N ARG A 23 27.01 23.37 25.67
CA ARG A 23 25.72 23.22 26.38
C ARG A 23 24.73 22.56 25.47
N THR A 24 24.13 21.48 25.93
CA THR A 24 22.88 20.94 25.39
C THR A 24 21.80 22.01 25.47
N PRO A 25 21.02 22.26 24.42
CA PRO A 25 19.92 23.22 24.53
C PRO A 25 18.83 22.66 25.43
N ASP A 26 18.57 23.41 26.45
CA ASP A 26 17.50 23.22 27.42
C ASP A 26 16.12 23.21 26.81
N ASN A 27 15.31 22.44 27.40
CA ASN A 27 13.96 21.99 27.34
C ASN A 27 12.91 23.12 27.48
N GLU A 28 12.95 24.17 26.63
CA GLU A 28 11.96 25.27 26.65
C GLU A 28 11.40 25.65 25.28
N LEU A 29 10.85 24.67 24.53
CA LEU A 29 10.10 24.93 23.29
C LEU A 29 8.83 24.08 23.13
N TYR A 30 8.16 23.76 24.24
CA TYR A 30 6.82 23.12 24.19
C TYR A 30 5.71 24.08 24.65
N GLY A 31 5.64 25.21 24.03
CA GLY A 31 4.56 26.14 24.29
C GLY A 31 4.15 26.94 23.06
N HIS A 32 3.49 26.31 22.09
CA HIS A 32 2.51 26.99 21.22
C HIS A 32 1.82 25.93 20.33
N ARG A 33 0.65 25.49 20.81
CA ARG A 33 -0.35 24.80 20.00
C ARG A 33 -0.82 25.77 18.90
N ARG A 34 -0.35 25.57 17.67
CA ARG A 34 -1.09 26.09 16.51
C ARG A 34 -2.09 25.02 16.10
N HIS A 35 -3.31 25.19 16.58
CA HIS A 35 -4.47 24.50 16.04
C HIS A 35 -4.65 24.87 14.57
N VAL A 36 -4.54 23.88 13.68
CA VAL A 36 -5.15 23.94 12.35
C VAL A 36 -6.66 23.86 12.56
N PRO A 37 -7.49 24.79 12.11
CA PRO A 37 -8.93 24.72 12.31
C PRO A 37 -9.51 23.63 11.42
N LEU A 38 -9.84 22.49 12.01
CA LEU A 38 -10.80 21.54 11.45
C LEU A 38 -12.18 22.19 11.53
N ALA A 39 -12.97 22.10 10.47
CA ALA A 39 -14.31 22.62 10.33
C ALA A 39 -15.14 22.37 11.60
N ALA A 40 -15.39 23.45 12.33
CA ALA A 40 -15.98 23.42 13.65
C ALA A 40 -17.51 23.39 13.57
N GLY A 41 -18.12 22.42 14.21
CA GLY A 41 -19.55 22.39 14.51
C GLY A 41 -20.03 21.01 14.95
N GLY A 42 -19.93 20.01 14.07
CA GLY A 42 -20.45 18.67 14.33
C GLY A 42 -19.46 17.70 15.00
N VAL A 43 -18.16 17.97 14.93
CA VAL A 43 -17.09 17.09 15.45
C VAL A 43 -16.91 17.26 16.96
N ARG A 44 -16.98 18.49 17.48
CA ARG A 44 -16.85 18.77 18.94
C ARG A 44 -17.97 18.14 19.78
N GLU A 45 -19.19 18.15 19.28
CA GLU A 45 -20.34 17.56 20.01
C GLU A 45 -20.29 16.01 20.04
N ARG A 46 -19.72 15.40 18.99
CA ARG A 46 -19.53 13.93 18.90
C ARG A 46 -18.33 13.45 19.72
N MET A 47 -17.26 14.24 19.81
CA MET A 47 -16.11 13.94 20.68
C MET A 47 -16.50 13.93 22.16
N GLY A 48 -17.41 14.81 22.60
CA GLY A 48 -17.90 14.84 23.99
C GLY A 48 -18.63 13.57 24.40
N ARG A 49 -19.45 13.00 23.53
CA ARG A 49 -20.23 11.78 23.80
C ARG A 49 -19.39 10.50 23.91
N ASN A 50 -18.35 10.38 23.12
CA ASN A 50 -17.48 9.19 23.12
C ASN A 50 -16.16 9.42 23.89
N ALA A 51 -16.01 10.50 24.66
CA ALA A 51 -14.77 10.79 25.38
C ALA A 51 -14.36 9.65 26.32
N ARG A 52 -15.33 9.04 27.01
CA ARG A 52 -15.11 7.88 27.87
C ARG A 52 -14.64 6.65 27.08
N ALA A 53 -15.31 6.36 25.97
CA ALA A 53 -14.93 5.25 25.09
C ALA A 53 -13.51 5.44 24.50
N ILE A 54 -13.15 6.67 24.10
CA ILE A 54 -11.81 7.01 23.62
C ILE A 54 -10.75 6.74 24.69
N GLN A 55 -11.01 7.13 25.94
CA GLN A 55 -10.09 6.84 27.04
C GLN A 55 -9.97 5.34 27.33
N GLU A 56 -11.10 4.62 27.28
CA GLU A 56 -11.12 3.19 27.51
C GLU A 56 -10.38 2.43 26.40
N ILE A 57 -10.52 2.85 25.14
CA ILE A 57 -9.76 2.33 24.01
C ILE A 57 -8.25 2.55 24.21
N LYS A 58 -7.84 3.76 24.58
CA LYS A 58 -6.43 4.09 24.87
C LYS A 58 -5.86 3.30 26.05
N ALA A 59 -6.69 2.95 27.02
CA ALA A 59 -6.27 2.11 28.16
C ALA A 59 -6.08 0.64 27.77
N ARG A 60 -6.81 0.15 26.76
CA ARG A 60 -6.76 -1.26 26.33
C ARG A 60 -5.82 -1.51 25.15
N LEU A 61 -5.58 -0.51 24.31
CA LEU A 61 -4.73 -0.62 23.12
C LEU A 61 -3.51 0.28 23.25
N ASN A 62 -2.32 -0.32 23.10
CA ASN A 62 -1.05 0.39 23.13
C ASN A 62 -0.66 0.85 21.70
N LEU A 63 -0.24 2.11 21.55
CA LEU A 63 0.21 2.67 20.29
C LEU A 63 1.41 1.90 19.71
N VAL A 64 2.34 1.45 20.55
CA VAL A 64 3.52 0.68 20.12
C VAL A 64 3.12 -0.65 19.52
N ASP A 65 2.17 -1.37 20.14
CA ASP A 65 1.70 -2.67 19.65
C ASP A 65 0.95 -2.54 18.33
N ILE A 66 0.14 -1.50 18.18
CA ILE A 66 -0.52 -1.18 16.93
C ILE A 66 0.50 -0.82 15.86
N ALA A 67 1.49 0.04 16.17
CA ALA A 67 2.47 0.49 15.20
C ALA A 67 3.40 -0.64 14.73
N ARG A 68 3.73 -1.61 15.58
CA ARG A 68 4.51 -2.82 15.23
C ARG A 68 3.90 -3.65 14.10
N ARG A 69 2.62 -3.51 13.85
CA ARG A 69 1.95 -4.20 12.74
C ARG A 69 2.33 -3.62 11.37
N TYR A 70 2.85 -2.39 11.37
CA TYR A 70 3.11 -1.61 10.16
C TYR A 70 4.59 -1.30 9.96
N VAL A 71 5.35 -1.11 11.04
CA VAL A 71 6.78 -0.74 11.01
C VAL A 71 7.60 -1.57 12.00
N ASP A 72 8.89 -1.76 11.68
CA ASP A 72 9.85 -2.43 12.58
C ASP A 72 10.38 -1.42 13.62
N LEU A 73 9.74 -1.39 14.79
CA LEU A 73 10.10 -0.51 15.90
C LEU A 73 11.28 -1.05 16.68
N LYS A 74 12.33 -0.25 16.81
CA LYS A 74 13.50 -0.52 17.66
C LYS A 74 13.49 0.39 18.88
N ARG A 75 13.85 -0.17 20.04
CA ARG A 75 13.93 0.63 21.27
C ARG A 75 15.18 1.49 21.26
N ASN A 76 15.01 2.76 21.56
CA ASN A 76 16.11 3.73 21.71
C ASN A 76 15.88 4.55 22.99
N GLY A 77 16.46 4.10 24.10
CA GLY A 77 16.19 4.66 25.41
C GLY A 77 14.71 4.54 25.82
N PRO A 78 14.05 5.65 26.23
CA PRO A 78 12.64 5.65 26.61
C PRO A 78 11.67 5.64 25.40
N ARG A 79 12.19 5.74 24.17
CA ARG A 79 11.40 5.88 22.95
C ARG A 79 11.55 4.66 22.05
N TRP A 80 10.54 4.45 21.20
CA TRP A 80 10.59 3.51 20.09
C TRP A 80 10.82 4.29 18.79
N VAL A 81 11.73 3.84 17.94
CA VAL A 81 12.11 4.51 16.70
C VAL A 81 12.00 3.56 15.52
N ALA A 82 11.63 4.10 14.37
CA ALA A 82 11.55 3.38 13.09
C ALA A 82 11.72 4.37 11.93
N PRO A 83 11.94 3.88 10.70
CA PRO A 83 11.63 4.66 9.50
C PRO A 83 10.15 5.05 9.49
N CYS A 84 9.85 6.28 9.08
CA CYS A 84 8.48 6.81 9.14
C CYS A 84 7.56 6.12 8.12
N PRO A 85 6.37 5.64 8.52
CA PRO A 85 5.42 5.04 7.59
C PRO A 85 4.63 6.05 6.76
N PHE A 86 4.78 7.36 7.03
CA PHE A 86 4.01 8.42 6.38
C PHE A 86 4.81 9.20 5.33
N HIS A 87 6.14 9.11 5.37
CA HIS A 87 7.03 9.67 4.36
C HIS A 87 8.27 8.80 4.23
N GLN A 88 8.97 9.03 3.15
CA GLN A 88 10.15 8.29 2.80
C GLN A 88 11.40 8.86 3.48
N GLU A 89 12.21 7.99 4.09
CA GLU A 89 13.49 8.36 4.69
C GLU A 89 14.46 7.19 4.74
N THR A 90 15.75 7.51 4.78
CA THR A 90 16.84 6.53 4.96
C THR A 90 17.30 6.41 6.40
N LYS A 91 17.02 7.43 7.22
CA LYS A 91 17.38 7.46 8.65
C LYS A 91 16.10 7.48 9.48
N PRO A 92 15.97 6.64 10.50
CA PRO A 92 14.78 6.61 11.34
C PRO A 92 14.50 7.98 11.97
N SER A 93 13.37 8.60 11.64
CA SER A 93 12.90 9.86 12.23
C SER A 93 11.53 9.74 12.90
N PHE A 94 10.87 8.59 12.76
CA PHE A 94 9.62 8.31 13.44
C PHE A 94 9.90 7.81 14.86
N SER A 95 9.29 8.47 15.85
CA SER A 95 9.51 8.18 17.26
C SER A 95 8.17 8.07 17.99
N ILE A 96 8.03 7.05 18.84
CA ILE A 96 6.89 6.89 19.74
C ILE A 96 7.38 7.04 21.19
N ASN A 97 6.72 7.89 21.95
CA ASN A 97 6.79 7.91 23.39
C ASN A 97 5.67 7.01 23.94
N GLU A 98 6.03 5.85 24.47
CA GLU A 98 5.08 4.84 24.93
C GLU A 98 4.29 5.30 26.17
N GLU A 99 4.94 6.04 27.08
CA GLU A 99 4.30 6.55 28.32
C GLU A 99 3.26 7.63 28.02
N GLU A 100 3.57 8.52 27.08
CA GLU A 100 2.64 9.58 26.65
C GLU A 100 1.62 9.08 25.63
N GLY A 101 1.81 7.90 25.02
CA GLY A 101 0.95 7.35 23.98
C GLY A 101 0.91 8.21 22.71
N PHE A 102 2.03 8.84 22.38
CA PHE A 102 2.14 9.83 21.32
C PHE A 102 3.30 9.52 20.36
N PHE A 103 3.09 9.75 19.05
CA PHE A 103 4.15 9.64 18.05
C PHE A 103 4.47 11.00 17.43
N TYR A 104 5.72 11.13 17.02
CA TYR A 104 6.22 12.27 16.25
C TYR A 104 7.25 11.81 15.23
N CYS A 105 7.16 12.35 14.02
CA CYS A 105 8.16 12.17 12.98
C CYS A 105 8.95 13.47 12.78
N PHE A 106 10.25 13.42 12.98
CA PHE A 106 11.13 14.59 12.81
C PHE A 106 11.37 14.94 11.32
N GLY A 107 11.06 14.04 10.38
CA GLY A 107 11.16 14.28 8.95
C GLY A 107 9.96 15.01 8.37
N CYS A 108 8.76 14.40 8.42
CA CYS A 108 7.55 14.97 7.83
C CYS A 108 6.63 15.68 8.82
N GLN A 109 6.99 15.75 10.11
CA GLN A 109 6.23 16.37 11.19
C GLN A 109 4.84 15.72 11.46
N ALA A 110 4.59 14.53 10.89
CA ALA A 110 3.43 13.76 11.24
C ALA A 110 3.45 13.45 12.75
N SER A 111 2.35 13.67 13.42
CA SER A 111 2.27 13.52 14.87
C SER A 111 0.85 13.23 15.31
N GLY A 112 0.69 12.62 16.48
CA GLY A 112 -0.60 12.34 17.04
C GLY A 112 -0.60 11.16 18.01
N ASP A 113 -1.79 10.76 18.40
CA ASP A 113 -2.01 9.62 19.28
C ASP A 113 -2.31 8.33 18.50
N LEU A 114 -2.79 7.32 19.22
CA LEU A 114 -3.22 6.04 18.65
C LEU A 114 -4.24 6.20 17.51
N PHE A 115 -5.20 7.13 17.66
CA PHE A 115 -6.25 7.33 16.65
C PHE A 115 -5.68 8.00 15.40
N ASP A 116 -4.83 9.01 15.59
CA ASP A 116 -4.19 9.71 14.48
C ASP A 116 -3.29 8.75 13.69
N PHE A 117 -2.50 7.93 14.39
CA PHE A 117 -1.65 6.93 13.75
C PHE A 117 -2.47 5.92 12.94
N TYR A 118 -3.47 5.31 13.58
CA TYR A 118 -4.29 4.27 12.95
C TYR A 118 -5.09 4.81 11.77
N GLY A 119 -5.66 6.01 11.93
CA GLY A 119 -6.41 6.69 10.87
C GLY A 119 -5.53 7.04 9.67
N GLN A 120 -4.37 7.66 9.90
CA GLN A 120 -3.46 8.05 8.82
C GLN A 120 -2.93 6.84 8.05
N ILE A 121 -2.48 5.79 8.75
CA ILE A 121 -1.88 4.62 8.08
C ILE A 121 -2.90 3.78 7.31
N ASN A 122 -4.15 3.77 7.74
CA ASN A 122 -5.23 3.01 7.09
C ASN A 122 -6.09 3.87 6.14
N GLY A 123 -5.82 5.19 6.08
CA GLY A 123 -6.60 6.12 5.25
C GLY A 123 -8.06 6.25 5.73
N LEU A 124 -8.27 6.23 7.05
CA LEU A 124 -9.59 6.30 7.68
C LEU A 124 -9.86 7.70 8.24
N ASP A 125 -11.13 8.11 8.25
CA ASP A 125 -11.52 9.28 9.02
C ASP A 125 -11.58 8.95 10.53
N PHE A 126 -11.71 9.99 11.38
CA PHE A 126 -11.73 9.81 12.83
C PHE A 126 -12.88 8.92 13.30
N LYS A 127 -14.05 8.99 12.68
CA LYS A 127 -15.21 8.18 13.05
C LYS A 127 -14.96 6.71 12.73
N GLU A 128 -14.44 6.43 11.54
CA GLU A 128 -14.08 5.08 11.10
C GLU A 128 -12.97 4.49 11.98
N THR A 129 -11.98 5.29 12.31
CA THR A 129 -10.89 4.92 13.23
C THR A 129 -11.43 4.57 14.62
N LEU A 130 -12.31 5.42 15.16
CA LEU A 130 -12.94 5.19 16.45
C LEU A 130 -13.77 3.89 16.46
N GLU A 131 -14.55 3.65 15.41
CA GLU A 131 -15.36 2.43 15.29
C GLU A 131 -14.47 1.16 15.24
N GLN A 132 -13.39 1.18 14.46
CA GLN A 132 -12.48 0.04 14.35
C GLN A 132 -11.70 -0.24 15.63
N LEU A 133 -11.13 0.81 16.23
CA LEU A 133 -10.39 0.66 17.48
C LEU A 133 -11.29 0.28 18.66
N ALA A 134 -12.54 0.76 18.69
CA ALA A 134 -13.52 0.34 19.68
C ALA A 134 -13.87 -1.14 19.56
N GLU A 135 -14.02 -1.65 18.34
CA GLU A 135 -14.25 -3.06 18.09
C GLU A 135 -13.08 -3.93 18.54
N GLU A 136 -11.87 -3.52 18.19
CA GLU A 136 -10.64 -4.23 18.58
C GLU A 136 -10.43 -4.21 20.11
N ALA A 137 -10.74 -3.08 20.74
CA ALA A 137 -10.65 -2.94 22.19
C ALA A 137 -11.82 -3.59 22.95
N GLY A 138 -12.88 -4.05 22.26
CA GLY A 138 -14.11 -4.52 22.91
C GLY A 138 -14.87 -3.43 23.66
N VAL A 139 -14.80 -2.17 23.18
CA VAL A 139 -15.43 -1.01 23.79
C VAL A 139 -16.71 -0.63 23.05
N THR A 140 -17.82 -0.45 23.79
CA THR A 140 -19.09 -0.03 23.20
C THR A 140 -19.14 1.49 23.04
N LEU A 141 -19.42 1.96 21.81
CA LEU A 141 -19.58 3.38 21.52
C LEU A 141 -21.00 3.85 21.80
N GLU A 142 -21.12 5.03 22.42
CA GLU A 142 -22.41 5.70 22.57
C GLU A 142 -22.90 6.24 21.22
N ARG A 143 -24.05 5.75 20.77
CA ARG A 143 -24.69 6.20 19.53
C ARG A 143 -25.61 7.36 19.83
N GLY A 144 -25.42 8.48 19.13
CA GLY A 144 -26.40 9.57 19.14
C GLY A 144 -27.74 9.13 18.52
N PRO A 145 -28.85 9.80 18.80
CA PRO A 145 -30.17 9.44 18.26
C PRO A 145 -30.12 9.47 16.73
N GLN A 146 -30.12 8.29 16.12
CA GLN A 146 -30.41 8.15 14.70
C GLN A 146 -31.91 8.29 14.53
N LYS A 147 -32.36 9.30 13.76
CA LYS A 147 -33.74 9.39 13.26
C LYS A 147 -33.98 8.22 12.29
N TYR A 148 -34.29 7.06 12.81
CA TYR A 148 -34.95 5.97 12.10
C TYR A 148 -36.06 5.46 13.00
N GLU A 149 -37.26 5.92 12.73
CA GLU A 149 -38.47 5.39 13.28
C GLU A 149 -38.64 3.93 12.81
N GLY A 150 -38.72 2.98 13.74
CA GLY A 150 -39.26 1.66 13.50
C GLY A 150 -38.36 0.43 13.58
N GLN A 151 -37.15 0.47 14.19
CA GLN A 151 -36.43 -0.77 14.48
C GLN A 151 -36.15 -0.95 15.98
N PRO A 152 -36.31 -2.20 16.53
CA PRO A 152 -36.05 -2.46 17.93
C PRO A 152 -34.59 -2.19 18.28
N ALA A 153 -34.34 -1.72 19.51
CA ALA A 153 -33.05 -1.31 20.07
C ALA A 153 -32.10 -2.50 20.26
N GLY A 154 -31.60 -3.06 19.14
CA GLY A 154 -30.61 -4.12 19.07
C GLY A 154 -29.64 -3.83 17.93
N GLN A 155 -28.45 -3.32 18.28
CA GLN A 155 -27.20 -3.36 17.49
C GLN A 155 -27.33 -3.19 15.97
N SER A 156 -27.77 -2.05 15.48
CA SER A 156 -27.58 -1.68 14.08
C SER A 156 -26.08 -1.46 13.82
N MET A 157 -25.41 -2.40 13.17
CA MET A 157 -24.03 -2.21 12.70
C MET A 157 -23.97 -1.03 11.72
N SER A 158 -22.89 -0.24 11.75
CA SER A 158 -22.69 0.78 10.73
C SER A 158 -22.68 0.12 9.34
N LYS A 159 -23.10 0.84 8.31
CA LYS A 159 -23.16 0.33 6.93
C LYS A 159 -21.81 -0.22 6.46
N ARG A 160 -20.72 0.47 6.80
CA ARG A 160 -19.36 0.02 6.51
C ARG A 160 -19.06 -1.34 7.15
N ARG A 161 -19.44 -1.53 8.41
CA ARG A 161 -19.24 -2.80 9.13
C ARG A 161 -20.05 -3.93 8.50
N GLN A 162 -21.26 -3.65 8.05
CA GLN A 162 -22.09 -4.63 7.34
C GLN A 162 -21.43 -5.04 6.01
N LEU A 163 -20.90 -4.07 5.24
CA LEU A 163 -20.18 -4.34 4.00
C LEU A 163 -18.90 -5.16 4.24
N LEU A 164 -18.12 -4.85 5.27
CA LEU A 164 -16.94 -5.65 5.64
C LEU A 164 -17.34 -7.09 6.01
N LYS A 165 -18.43 -7.26 6.79
CA LYS A 165 -18.91 -8.59 7.17
C LYS A 165 -19.38 -9.41 5.98
N ILE A 166 -20.05 -8.78 5.01
CA ILE A 166 -20.43 -9.43 3.75
C ILE A 166 -19.21 -9.93 2.98
N HIS A 167 -18.14 -9.12 2.89
CA HIS A 167 -16.91 -9.53 2.21
C HIS A 167 -16.18 -10.65 2.95
N GLU A 168 -16.19 -10.63 4.27
CA GLU A 168 -15.64 -11.72 5.10
C GLU A 168 -16.38 -13.04 4.85
N ILE A 169 -17.72 -13.01 4.86
CA ILE A 169 -18.57 -14.18 4.55
C ILE A 169 -18.30 -14.70 3.14
N ALA A 170 -18.22 -13.80 2.15
CA ALA A 170 -17.93 -14.18 0.78
C ALA A 170 -16.52 -14.81 0.65
N ALA A 171 -15.51 -14.27 1.32
CA ALA A 171 -14.17 -14.84 1.34
C ALA A 171 -14.16 -16.26 1.95
N ALA A 172 -14.81 -16.44 3.10
CA ALA A 172 -14.92 -17.73 3.75
C ALA A 172 -15.64 -18.76 2.84
N HIS A 173 -16.74 -18.36 2.20
CA HIS A 173 -17.47 -19.19 1.25
C HIS A 173 -16.62 -19.62 0.05
N PHE A 174 -15.86 -18.71 -0.55
CA PHE A 174 -14.99 -19.04 -1.67
C PHE A 174 -13.82 -19.94 -1.26
N MET A 175 -13.26 -19.75 -0.07
CA MET A 175 -12.21 -20.63 0.47
C MET A 175 -12.74 -22.03 0.76
N GLU A 176 -13.94 -22.14 1.33
CA GLU A 176 -14.62 -23.41 1.58
C GLU A 176 -14.91 -24.16 0.27
N ASN A 177 -15.41 -23.46 -0.75
CA ASN A 177 -15.63 -24.03 -2.09
C ASN A 177 -14.32 -24.55 -2.69
N LEU A 178 -13.19 -23.83 -2.53
CA LEU A 178 -11.90 -24.26 -3.04
C LEU A 178 -11.42 -25.55 -2.38
N SER A 179 -11.61 -25.71 -1.06
CA SER A 179 -11.22 -26.90 -0.32
C SER A 179 -12.21 -28.07 -0.49
N GLY A 180 -13.45 -27.77 -0.87
CA GLY A 180 -14.52 -28.75 -1.06
C GLY A 180 -14.39 -29.56 -2.36
N ARG A 181 -15.37 -30.42 -2.61
CA ARG A 181 -15.44 -31.27 -3.83
C ARG A 181 -15.52 -30.42 -5.10
N ASP A 182 -16.31 -29.36 -5.07
CA ASP A 182 -16.55 -28.47 -6.22
C ASP A 182 -15.31 -27.67 -6.62
N GLY A 183 -14.30 -27.61 -5.76
CA GLY A 183 -13.03 -26.90 -6.01
C GLY A 183 -11.95 -27.73 -6.73
N ALA A 184 -12.20 -29.01 -7.06
CA ALA A 184 -11.18 -29.89 -7.65
C ALA A 184 -10.56 -29.30 -8.91
N GLU A 185 -11.37 -28.85 -9.87
CA GLU A 185 -10.91 -28.21 -11.12
C GLU A 185 -10.02 -26.99 -10.85
N CYS A 186 -10.39 -26.16 -9.87
CA CYS A 186 -9.63 -24.99 -9.48
C CYS A 186 -8.30 -25.34 -8.79
N ARG A 187 -8.30 -26.39 -7.93
CA ARG A 187 -7.06 -26.89 -7.32
C ARG A 187 -6.11 -27.47 -8.37
N ASP A 188 -6.62 -28.23 -9.35
CA ASP A 188 -5.83 -28.75 -10.46
C ASP A 188 -5.23 -27.61 -11.30
N TYR A 189 -6.02 -26.54 -11.54
CA TYR A 189 -5.51 -25.36 -12.19
C TYR A 189 -4.38 -24.71 -11.38
N MET A 190 -4.56 -24.53 -10.07
CA MET A 190 -3.53 -23.96 -9.19
C MET A 190 -2.28 -24.83 -9.15
N ALA A 191 -2.42 -26.15 -9.08
CA ALA A 191 -1.30 -27.10 -9.12
C ALA A 191 -0.51 -26.99 -10.44
N ARG A 192 -1.21 -26.91 -11.58
CA ARG A 192 -0.56 -26.67 -12.90
C ARG A 192 0.19 -25.35 -12.95
N ARG A 193 -0.25 -24.33 -12.18
CA ARG A 193 0.40 -23.02 -12.03
C ARG A 193 1.47 -23.00 -10.95
N GLY A 194 1.72 -24.11 -10.25
CA GLY A 194 2.71 -24.21 -9.19
C GLY A 194 2.37 -23.42 -7.91
N ILE A 195 1.09 -23.10 -7.70
CA ILE A 195 0.64 -22.39 -6.50
C ILE A 195 0.49 -23.41 -5.37
N SER A 196 1.27 -23.25 -4.29
CA SER A 196 1.19 -24.09 -3.11
C SER A 196 0.00 -23.75 -2.23
N GLU A 197 -0.35 -24.68 -1.34
CA GLU A 197 -1.44 -24.47 -0.39
C GLU A 197 -1.12 -23.34 0.61
N GLU A 198 0.15 -23.18 0.99
CA GLU A 198 0.62 -22.14 1.89
C GLU A 198 0.40 -20.76 1.27
N VAL A 199 0.77 -20.57 0.01
CA VAL A 199 0.56 -19.30 -0.71
C VAL A 199 -0.92 -19.06 -0.96
N ALA A 200 -1.68 -20.09 -1.30
CA ALA A 200 -3.13 -19.98 -1.43
C ALA A 200 -3.78 -19.51 -0.13
N LYS A 201 -3.37 -20.03 1.01
CA LYS A 201 -3.82 -19.60 2.35
C LYS A 201 -3.36 -18.19 2.70
N LEU A 202 -2.11 -17.84 2.39
CA LEU A 202 -1.55 -16.50 2.63
C LEU A 202 -2.40 -15.41 1.95
N PHE A 203 -2.79 -15.65 0.70
CA PHE A 203 -3.63 -14.74 -0.06
C PHE A 203 -5.14 -14.91 0.18
N GLY A 204 -5.54 -16.03 0.80
CA GLY A 204 -6.94 -16.39 1.00
C GLY A 204 -7.64 -16.69 -0.32
N LEU A 205 -6.95 -17.36 -1.25
CA LEU A 205 -7.51 -17.71 -2.55
C LEU A 205 -8.75 -18.60 -2.37
N GLY A 206 -9.72 -18.47 -3.27
CA GLY A 206 -10.97 -19.19 -3.19
C GLY A 206 -11.50 -19.59 -4.56
N TRP A 207 -12.64 -20.26 -4.56
CA TRP A 207 -13.33 -20.69 -5.76
C TRP A 207 -14.77 -20.20 -5.78
N SER A 208 -15.16 -19.45 -6.80
CA SER A 208 -16.58 -19.16 -7.08
C SER A 208 -17.13 -20.21 -8.01
N ARG A 209 -18.12 -20.98 -7.52
CA ARG A 209 -18.77 -22.02 -8.31
C ARG A 209 -19.46 -21.42 -9.54
N ARG A 210 -19.85 -22.28 -10.50
CA ARG A 210 -20.53 -21.85 -11.74
C ARG A 210 -22.00 -21.46 -11.51
N ASP A 211 -22.51 -21.67 -10.28
CA ASP A 211 -23.88 -21.34 -9.90
C ASP A 211 -24.17 -19.85 -9.95
N TRP A 212 -25.40 -19.52 -10.29
CA TRP A 212 -25.87 -18.14 -10.39
C TRP A 212 -26.24 -17.52 -9.04
N GLN A 213 -26.47 -18.32 -7.99
CA GLN A 213 -27.01 -17.86 -6.70
C GLN A 213 -26.35 -18.53 -5.48
N ALA A 214 -25.22 -19.20 -5.63
CA ALA A 214 -24.54 -19.86 -4.52
C ALA A 214 -24.17 -18.87 -3.41
N LEU A 215 -23.51 -17.75 -3.74
CA LEU A 215 -23.17 -16.71 -2.78
C LEU A 215 -24.42 -15.93 -2.33
N THR A 216 -25.36 -15.66 -3.25
CA THR A 216 -26.63 -14.99 -2.91
C THR A 216 -27.36 -15.72 -1.80
N GLU A 217 -27.44 -17.05 -1.85
CA GLU A 217 -28.08 -17.85 -0.80
C GLU A 217 -27.31 -17.81 0.52
N VAL A 218 -25.97 -17.85 0.48
CA VAL A 218 -25.14 -17.76 1.68
C VAL A 218 -25.34 -16.41 2.39
N LEU A 219 -25.37 -15.31 1.63
CA LEU A 219 -25.61 -13.98 2.19
C LEU A 219 -27.02 -13.86 2.77
N ARG A 220 -28.03 -14.43 2.10
CA ARG A 220 -29.40 -14.46 2.60
C ARG A 220 -29.54 -15.24 3.92
N ARG A 221 -28.89 -16.40 4.03
CA ARG A 221 -28.86 -17.21 5.28
C ARG A 221 -28.17 -16.47 6.41
N ALA A 222 -27.16 -15.63 6.07
CA ALA A 222 -26.46 -14.77 7.03
C ALA A 222 -27.24 -13.51 7.41
N GLY A 223 -28.47 -13.33 6.89
CA GLY A 223 -29.36 -12.20 7.21
C GLY A 223 -29.10 -10.93 6.41
N PHE A 224 -28.33 -11.00 5.30
CA PHE A 224 -28.09 -9.86 4.42
C PHE A 224 -29.03 -9.83 3.24
N SER A 225 -29.48 -8.63 2.88
CA SER A 225 -30.34 -8.42 1.71
C SER A 225 -29.53 -8.47 0.40
N GLU A 226 -30.19 -8.88 -0.68
CA GLU A 226 -29.59 -8.85 -2.03
C GLU A 226 -29.11 -7.44 -2.42
N SER A 227 -29.80 -6.39 -1.99
CA SER A 227 -29.38 -5.00 -2.26
C SER A 227 -28.03 -4.68 -1.61
N MET A 228 -27.74 -5.19 -0.42
CA MET A 228 -26.44 -5.05 0.21
C MET A 228 -25.35 -5.85 -0.51
N GLY A 229 -25.67 -7.04 -1.01
CA GLY A 229 -24.77 -7.83 -1.86
C GLY A 229 -24.40 -7.12 -3.17
N VAL A 230 -25.37 -6.43 -3.78
CA VAL A 230 -25.14 -5.58 -4.97
C VAL A 230 -24.26 -4.37 -4.61
N GLU A 231 -24.53 -3.70 -3.49
CA GLU A 231 -23.74 -2.57 -3.04
C GLU A 231 -22.30 -2.98 -2.66
N ALA A 232 -22.11 -4.19 -2.14
CA ALA A 232 -20.80 -4.81 -1.91
C ALA A 232 -20.08 -5.21 -3.22
N ALA A 233 -20.68 -5.00 -4.39
CA ALA A 233 -20.17 -5.42 -5.70
C ALA A 233 -19.88 -6.94 -5.81
N LEU A 234 -20.57 -7.75 -5.02
CA LEU A 234 -20.53 -9.22 -5.03
C LEU A 234 -21.66 -9.82 -5.87
N LEU A 235 -22.79 -9.12 -5.93
CA LEU A 235 -23.93 -9.51 -6.73
C LEU A 235 -24.15 -8.51 -7.88
N GLY A 236 -24.68 -8.98 -9.00
CA GLY A 236 -25.19 -8.19 -10.10
C GLY A 236 -26.72 -8.13 -10.05
N LYS A 237 -27.32 -7.23 -10.84
CA LYS A 237 -28.76 -7.20 -11.12
C LYS A 237 -28.99 -7.47 -12.59
N SER A 238 -29.92 -8.40 -12.90
CA SER A 238 -30.39 -8.59 -14.24
C SER A 238 -31.35 -7.45 -14.66
N GLU A 239 -31.66 -7.33 -15.95
CA GLU A 239 -32.65 -6.39 -16.48
C GLU A 239 -34.03 -6.54 -15.82
N ARG A 240 -34.37 -7.75 -15.40
CA ARG A 240 -35.62 -8.04 -14.67
C ARG A 240 -35.52 -7.78 -13.15
N GLY A 241 -34.41 -7.15 -12.68
CA GLY A 241 -34.21 -6.78 -11.29
C GLY A 241 -33.79 -7.93 -10.35
N ARG A 242 -33.61 -9.16 -10.83
CA ARG A 242 -33.16 -10.30 -10.02
C ARG A 242 -31.66 -10.20 -9.75
N ALA A 243 -31.26 -10.42 -8.49
CA ALA A 243 -29.88 -10.53 -8.12
C ALA A 243 -29.27 -11.84 -8.61
N TYR A 244 -27.99 -11.83 -8.94
CA TYR A 244 -27.19 -12.99 -9.33
C TYR A 244 -25.75 -12.83 -8.87
N ASP A 245 -25.03 -13.93 -8.67
CA ASP A 245 -23.62 -13.93 -8.28
C ASP A 245 -22.76 -13.34 -9.40
N ARG A 246 -22.04 -12.26 -9.10
CA ARG A 246 -21.17 -11.58 -10.08
C ARG A 246 -19.98 -12.45 -10.52
N PHE A 247 -19.42 -13.20 -9.59
CA PHE A 247 -18.29 -14.08 -9.82
C PHE A 247 -18.78 -15.53 -9.95
N ARG A 248 -18.51 -16.17 -11.07
CA ARG A 248 -18.90 -17.55 -11.37
C ARG A 248 -17.80 -18.26 -12.14
N GLY A 249 -17.46 -19.50 -11.77
CA GLY A 249 -16.44 -20.30 -12.42
C GLY A 249 -15.04 -19.69 -12.39
N ARG A 250 -14.67 -19.00 -11.26
CA ARG A 250 -13.44 -18.22 -11.18
C ARG A 250 -12.61 -18.54 -9.94
N LEU A 251 -11.30 -18.59 -10.13
CA LEU A 251 -10.33 -18.48 -9.03
C LEU A 251 -10.42 -17.07 -8.46
N MET A 252 -10.69 -16.97 -7.15
CA MET A 252 -10.94 -15.71 -6.46
C MET A 252 -9.71 -15.20 -5.71
N PHE A 253 -9.45 -13.90 -5.88
CA PHE A 253 -8.35 -13.16 -5.27
C PHE A 253 -8.93 -12.10 -4.34
N PRO A 254 -8.97 -12.32 -3.01
CA PRO A 254 -9.43 -11.30 -2.08
C PRO A 254 -8.48 -10.10 -2.08
N ILE A 255 -9.04 -8.90 -2.27
CA ILE A 255 -8.31 -7.64 -2.14
C ILE A 255 -8.47 -7.17 -0.71
N ARG A 256 -7.34 -6.93 -0.02
CA ARG A 256 -7.34 -6.56 1.40
C ARG A 256 -6.94 -5.11 1.61
N SER A 257 -7.58 -4.48 2.61
CA SER A 257 -7.09 -3.23 3.17
C SER A 257 -5.76 -3.45 3.90
N LEU A 258 -5.07 -2.37 4.27
CA LEU A 258 -3.84 -2.47 5.09
C LEU A 258 -4.11 -3.08 6.48
N SER A 259 -5.32 -2.91 7.02
CA SER A 259 -5.75 -3.56 8.27
C SER A 259 -6.08 -5.05 8.13
N GLY A 260 -6.03 -5.60 6.90
CA GLY A 260 -6.24 -7.03 6.63
C GLY A 260 -7.68 -7.41 6.27
N ASN A 261 -8.64 -6.49 6.38
CA ASN A 261 -10.04 -6.74 6.01
C ASN A 261 -10.17 -6.96 4.50
N VAL A 262 -10.99 -7.92 4.09
CA VAL A 262 -11.36 -8.08 2.67
C VAL A 262 -12.33 -6.97 2.27
N ILE A 263 -11.99 -6.23 1.22
CA ILE A 263 -12.75 -5.05 0.76
C ILE A 263 -13.27 -5.18 -0.67
N ALA A 264 -12.75 -6.13 -1.44
CA ALA A 264 -13.12 -6.41 -2.82
C ALA A 264 -12.54 -7.76 -3.26
N PHE A 265 -12.83 -8.16 -4.49
CA PHE A 265 -12.29 -9.36 -5.13
C PHE A 265 -11.89 -9.12 -6.57
N GLY A 266 -10.83 -9.80 -7.01
CA GLY A 266 -10.59 -10.16 -8.39
C GLY A 266 -11.01 -11.60 -8.65
N GLY A 267 -11.40 -11.93 -9.88
CA GLY A 267 -11.74 -13.30 -10.26
C GLY A 267 -11.17 -13.65 -11.63
N ARG A 268 -10.36 -14.72 -11.72
CA ARG A 268 -9.82 -15.25 -12.97
C ARG A 268 -10.62 -16.48 -13.42
N ILE A 269 -11.10 -16.47 -14.65
CA ILE A 269 -11.71 -17.66 -15.26
C ILE A 269 -10.66 -18.76 -15.41
N ILE A 270 -11.04 -20.01 -15.11
CA ILE A 270 -10.11 -21.14 -15.22
C ILE A 270 -10.42 -22.04 -16.43
N ALA A 271 -11.60 -21.93 -17.02
CA ALA A 271 -11.99 -22.63 -18.25
C ALA A 271 -11.72 -21.74 -19.47
N ASP A 272 -11.53 -22.39 -20.64
CA ASP A 272 -11.47 -21.71 -21.93
C ASP A 272 -12.90 -21.38 -22.39
N GLU A 273 -13.46 -20.31 -21.84
CA GLU A 273 -14.77 -19.78 -22.23
C GLU A 273 -14.58 -18.38 -22.82
N ASP A 274 -15.50 -17.96 -23.71
CA ASP A 274 -15.52 -16.64 -24.36
C ASP A 274 -15.83 -15.48 -23.38
N GLU A 275 -15.44 -15.60 -22.12
CA GLU A 275 -15.60 -14.58 -21.10
C GLU A 275 -14.29 -13.84 -20.81
N ALA A 276 -14.40 -12.65 -20.25
CA ALA A 276 -13.24 -11.87 -19.81
C ALA A 276 -12.36 -12.68 -18.86
N LYS A 277 -11.07 -12.84 -19.19
CA LYS A 277 -10.06 -13.59 -18.41
C LYS A 277 -10.04 -13.16 -16.94
N TYR A 278 -10.17 -11.87 -16.68
CA TYR A 278 -10.27 -11.30 -15.33
C TYR A 278 -11.46 -10.37 -15.20
N ILE A 279 -12.15 -10.47 -14.06
CA ILE A 279 -13.14 -9.47 -13.64
C ILE A 279 -12.79 -9.01 -12.22
N ASN A 280 -13.11 -7.75 -11.92
CA ASN A 280 -12.89 -7.15 -10.60
C ASN A 280 -14.22 -6.67 -10.01
N SER A 281 -14.27 -6.56 -8.68
CA SER A 281 -15.32 -5.78 -8.02
C SER A 281 -15.36 -4.37 -8.61
N SER A 282 -16.56 -3.83 -8.74
CA SER A 282 -16.76 -2.41 -9.06
C SER A 282 -16.36 -1.56 -7.86
N ASP A 283 -16.08 -0.28 -8.09
CA ASP A 283 -15.85 0.68 -7.01
C ASP A 283 -17.04 0.70 -6.05
N SER A 284 -16.75 0.76 -4.77
CA SER A 284 -17.73 0.73 -3.69
C SER A 284 -17.32 1.68 -2.56
N GLN A 285 -18.13 1.75 -1.51
CA GLN A 285 -17.77 2.52 -0.31
C GLN A 285 -16.49 2.01 0.38
N LEU A 286 -16.14 0.72 0.21
CA LEU A 286 -14.95 0.11 0.80
C LEU A 286 -13.73 0.12 -0.12
N TYR A 287 -13.95 0.19 -1.42
CA TYR A 287 -12.93 -0.09 -2.42
C TYR A 287 -13.00 0.85 -3.61
N LYS A 288 -11.87 1.45 -3.93
CA LYS A 288 -11.64 2.19 -5.17
C LYS A 288 -10.42 1.60 -5.85
N LYS A 289 -10.60 1.12 -7.06
CA LYS A 289 -9.61 0.35 -7.79
C LYS A 289 -8.29 1.08 -7.96
N GLY A 290 -8.34 2.37 -8.27
CA GLY A 290 -7.15 3.22 -8.43
C GLY A 290 -6.43 3.60 -7.13
N GLU A 291 -6.96 3.24 -5.95
CA GLU A 291 -6.33 3.58 -4.66
C GLU A 291 -5.64 2.38 -4.00
N HIS A 292 -5.85 1.15 -4.51
CA HIS A 292 -5.36 -0.07 -3.86
C HIS A 292 -4.34 -0.80 -4.74
N LEU A 293 -3.43 -1.51 -4.09
CA LEU A 293 -2.47 -2.43 -4.70
C LEU A 293 -2.73 -3.83 -4.14
N TYR A 294 -2.82 -4.82 -5.03
CA TYR A 294 -2.96 -6.21 -4.63
C TYR A 294 -1.70 -6.70 -3.93
N GLY A 295 -1.84 -7.48 -2.89
CA GLY A 295 -0.70 -8.02 -2.14
C GLY A 295 0.01 -7.04 -1.20
N LEU A 296 -0.34 -5.74 -1.18
CA LEU A 296 0.36 -4.76 -0.34
C LEU A 296 0.25 -5.08 1.16
N GLN A 297 -0.88 -5.62 1.61
CA GLN A 297 -1.04 -6.05 3.00
C GLN A 297 -0.05 -7.16 3.37
N GLN A 298 0.19 -8.12 2.47
CA GLN A 298 1.15 -9.20 2.64
C GLN A 298 2.60 -8.70 2.53
N ALA A 299 2.86 -7.84 1.55
CA ALA A 299 4.20 -7.34 1.20
C ALA A 299 4.75 -6.28 2.17
N ARG A 300 3.88 -5.56 2.89
CA ARG A 300 4.26 -4.36 3.67
C ARG A 300 5.42 -4.58 4.64
N ARG A 301 5.49 -5.75 5.31
CA ARG A 301 6.61 -6.06 6.23
C ARG A 301 7.94 -6.20 5.50
N ALA A 302 7.95 -6.94 4.39
CA ALA A 302 9.14 -7.13 3.59
C ALA A 302 9.64 -5.80 3.01
N ILE A 303 8.72 -4.96 2.55
CA ILE A 303 9.01 -3.62 2.04
C ILE A 303 9.56 -2.73 3.17
N ALA A 304 8.91 -2.69 4.32
CA ALA A 304 9.33 -1.89 5.48
C ALA A 304 10.70 -2.31 6.05
N THR A 305 11.13 -3.57 5.85
CA THR A 305 12.48 -4.04 6.22
C THR A 305 13.55 -3.71 5.20
N GLY A 306 13.24 -2.90 4.18
CA GLY A 306 14.19 -2.38 3.20
C GLY A 306 14.25 -3.14 1.88
N LYS A 307 13.37 -4.14 1.65
CA LYS A 307 13.26 -4.76 0.31
C LYS A 307 12.59 -3.78 -0.65
N PRO A 308 13.04 -3.68 -1.91
CA PRO A 308 12.32 -2.87 -2.91
C PRO A 308 10.92 -3.43 -3.11
N ALA A 309 9.92 -2.56 -3.31
CA ALA A 309 8.61 -3.01 -3.71
C ALA A 309 8.65 -3.47 -5.17
N MET A 310 8.24 -4.69 -5.45
CA MET A 310 8.16 -5.25 -6.80
C MET A 310 6.75 -5.03 -7.34
N LEU A 311 6.57 -4.09 -8.27
CA LEU A 311 5.29 -3.73 -8.87
C LEU A 311 5.05 -4.50 -10.16
N THR A 312 3.93 -5.24 -10.22
CA THR A 312 3.51 -6.06 -11.38
C THR A 312 2.14 -5.62 -11.90
N GLU A 313 1.72 -6.18 -13.04
CA GLU A 313 0.44 -5.85 -13.67
C GLU A 313 -0.74 -6.69 -13.16
N GLY A 314 -0.48 -7.92 -12.68
CA GLY A 314 -1.54 -8.90 -12.43
C GLY A 314 -1.53 -9.59 -11.08
N TYR A 315 -2.67 -10.22 -10.77
CA TYR A 315 -2.84 -11.01 -9.55
C TYR A 315 -1.93 -12.23 -9.50
N MET A 316 -1.84 -12.96 -10.63
CA MET A 316 -1.05 -14.17 -10.72
C MET A 316 0.43 -13.88 -10.54
N ASP A 317 0.94 -12.78 -11.13
CA ASP A 317 2.34 -12.40 -11.01
C ASP A 317 2.73 -12.17 -9.55
N VAL A 318 1.87 -11.48 -8.79
CA VAL A 318 2.08 -11.29 -7.34
C VAL A 318 2.10 -12.62 -6.60
N VAL A 319 1.13 -13.49 -6.87
CA VAL A 319 1.03 -14.81 -6.20
C VAL A 319 2.25 -15.67 -6.57
N THR A 320 2.64 -15.70 -7.85
CA THR A 320 3.82 -16.42 -8.31
C THR A 320 5.10 -15.88 -7.68
N LEU A 321 5.29 -14.56 -7.63
CA LEU A 321 6.46 -13.97 -6.97
C LEU A 321 6.54 -14.37 -5.50
N HIS A 322 5.43 -14.31 -4.77
CA HIS A 322 5.39 -14.76 -3.39
C HIS A 322 5.68 -16.27 -3.25
N GLN A 323 5.24 -17.09 -4.19
CA GLN A 323 5.55 -18.53 -4.26
C GLN A 323 7.06 -18.79 -4.35
N PHE A 324 7.78 -17.96 -5.09
CA PHE A 324 9.23 -18.02 -5.24
C PHE A 324 10.00 -17.20 -4.18
N GLY A 325 9.34 -16.73 -3.10
CA GLY A 325 9.98 -16.06 -1.97
C GLY A 325 10.14 -14.52 -2.10
N TYR A 326 9.64 -13.93 -3.17
CA TYR A 326 9.67 -12.48 -3.40
C TYR A 326 8.50 -11.81 -2.67
N SER A 327 8.60 -11.76 -1.35
CA SER A 327 7.52 -11.32 -0.45
C SER A 327 7.22 -9.82 -0.47
N SER A 328 7.92 -9.03 -1.29
CA SER A 328 7.67 -7.59 -1.49
C SER A 328 6.89 -7.28 -2.76
N ALA A 329 6.37 -8.31 -3.46
CA ALA A 329 5.60 -8.15 -4.67
C ALA A 329 4.20 -7.59 -4.41
N VAL A 330 3.80 -6.62 -5.23
CA VAL A 330 2.49 -5.98 -5.25
C VAL A 330 2.02 -5.79 -6.68
N GLY A 331 0.71 -5.76 -6.93
CA GLY A 331 0.17 -5.65 -8.27
C GLY A 331 -0.83 -4.51 -8.43
N VAL A 332 -0.85 -3.91 -9.62
CA VAL A 332 -1.96 -3.08 -10.04
C VAL A 332 -3.17 -3.95 -10.36
N LEU A 333 -4.37 -3.40 -10.24
CA LEU A 333 -5.61 -4.16 -10.27
C LEU A 333 -6.29 -4.13 -11.65
N GLY A 334 -5.51 -4.33 -12.74
CA GLY A 334 -6.02 -4.29 -14.12
C GLY A 334 -6.45 -2.88 -14.53
N THR A 335 -5.74 -1.87 -14.08
CA THR A 335 -5.78 -0.47 -14.52
C THR A 335 -4.35 0.01 -14.69
N ALA A 336 -4.16 1.14 -15.37
CA ALA A 336 -2.88 1.83 -15.31
C ALA A 336 -2.53 2.17 -13.85
N PHE A 337 -1.24 2.19 -13.53
CA PHE A 337 -0.73 2.65 -12.25
C PHE A 337 -1.15 4.10 -12.02
N THR A 338 -1.58 4.47 -10.81
CA THR A 338 -2.19 5.78 -10.53
C THR A 338 -1.36 6.60 -9.53
N PRO A 339 -1.52 7.94 -9.50
CA PRO A 339 -0.88 8.79 -8.51
C PRO A 339 -1.24 8.43 -7.06
N GLU A 340 -2.47 7.94 -6.81
CA GLU A 340 -2.94 7.49 -5.51
C GLU A 340 -2.22 6.21 -5.06
N GLN A 341 -2.01 5.28 -5.98
CA GLN A 341 -1.22 4.06 -5.73
C GLN A 341 0.26 4.41 -5.48
N VAL A 342 0.83 5.36 -6.24
CA VAL A 342 2.19 5.89 -5.97
C VAL A 342 2.25 6.51 -4.57
N LYS A 343 1.28 7.35 -4.21
CA LYS A 343 1.19 7.93 -2.86
C LYS A 343 1.14 6.85 -1.79
N ARG A 344 0.38 5.78 -2.02
CA ARG A 344 0.23 4.67 -1.07
C ARG A 344 1.54 3.89 -0.90
N ILE A 345 2.21 3.54 -2.00
CA ILE A 345 3.45 2.77 -1.92
C ILE A 345 4.61 3.60 -1.38
N SER A 346 4.65 4.92 -1.64
CA SER A 346 5.67 5.83 -1.13
C SER A 346 5.72 5.92 0.40
N GLY A 347 4.63 5.56 1.09
CA GLY A 347 4.61 5.43 2.54
C GLY A 347 5.41 4.22 3.09
N PHE A 348 5.83 3.28 2.23
CA PHE A 348 6.51 2.06 2.65
C PHE A 348 7.92 1.93 2.11
N THR A 349 8.22 2.54 0.97
CA THR A 349 9.53 2.40 0.30
C THR A 349 9.95 3.65 -0.46
N SER A 350 11.27 3.79 -0.62
CA SER A 350 11.91 4.74 -1.54
C SER A 350 12.28 4.13 -2.88
N HIS A 351 12.19 2.80 -3.00
CA HIS A 351 12.71 2.09 -4.15
C HIS A 351 11.68 1.08 -4.66
N VAL A 352 11.35 1.16 -5.96
CA VAL A 352 10.38 0.30 -6.63
C VAL A 352 11.04 -0.39 -7.81
N GLU A 353 10.87 -1.69 -7.93
CA GLU A 353 11.20 -2.44 -9.13
C GLU A 353 9.93 -2.63 -9.95
N LEU A 354 9.91 -2.08 -11.14
CA LEU A 354 8.82 -2.20 -12.11
C LEU A 354 9.02 -3.47 -12.93
N LEU A 355 8.13 -4.43 -12.79
CA LEU A 355 8.16 -5.73 -13.46
C LEU A 355 7.05 -5.76 -14.49
N PHE A 356 7.39 -5.49 -15.75
CA PHE A 356 6.42 -5.34 -16.84
C PHE A 356 6.81 -6.20 -18.05
N ASP A 357 5.81 -6.55 -18.84
CA ASP A 357 6.02 -7.29 -20.09
C ASP A 357 6.90 -6.48 -21.05
N GLY A 358 7.76 -7.18 -21.82
CA GLY A 358 8.69 -6.54 -22.74
C GLY A 358 8.06 -6.10 -24.06
N ASP A 359 6.75 -6.26 -24.22
CA ASP A 359 5.99 -5.86 -25.40
C ASP A 359 5.77 -4.33 -25.48
N GLY A 360 5.20 -3.85 -26.57
CA GLY A 360 4.96 -2.42 -26.78
C GLY A 360 4.03 -1.79 -25.73
N PRO A 361 2.88 -2.38 -25.37
CA PRO A 361 2.01 -1.95 -24.28
C PRO A 361 2.70 -1.91 -22.93
N GLY A 362 3.39 -2.99 -22.53
CA GLY A 362 4.10 -3.09 -21.25
C GLY A 362 5.21 -2.05 -21.11
N ARG A 363 6.01 -1.82 -22.18
CA ARG A 363 7.02 -0.73 -22.20
C ARG A 363 6.41 0.66 -21.99
N LYS A 364 5.24 0.93 -22.58
CA LYS A 364 4.51 2.20 -22.39
C LYS A 364 3.98 2.32 -20.96
N ALA A 365 3.48 1.23 -20.39
CA ALA A 365 3.03 1.18 -19.01
C ALA A 365 4.21 1.40 -18.04
N ALA A 366 5.35 0.74 -18.26
CA ALA A 366 6.57 0.92 -17.50
C ALA A 366 7.08 2.37 -17.54
N LEU A 367 7.08 3.02 -18.73
CA LEU A 367 7.49 4.43 -18.86
C LEU A 367 6.60 5.36 -18.03
N ARG A 368 5.28 5.21 -18.12
CA ARG A 368 4.33 6.03 -17.34
C ARG A 368 4.50 5.81 -15.83
N ALA A 369 4.66 4.54 -15.40
CA ALA A 369 4.89 4.22 -14.00
C ALA A 369 6.20 4.83 -13.49
N CYS A 370 7.26 4.75 -14.29
CA CYS A 370 8.56 5.33 -14.00
C CYS A 370 8.48 6.85 -13.82
N GLU A 371 7.83 7.57 -14.74
CA GLU A 371 7.61 9.02 -14.66
C GLU A 371 6.89 9.42 -13.38
N MET A 372 5.83 8.70 -13.01
CA MET A 372 5.06 8.99 -11.80
C MET A 372 5.88 8.75 -10.53
N LEU A 373 6.68 7.68 -10.48
CA LEU A 373 7.56 7.39 -9.34
C LEU A 373 8.65 8.46 -9.19
N LEU A 374 9.35 8.77 -10.26
CA LEU A 374 10.42 9.78 -10.28
C LEU A 374 9.91 11.18 -9.92
N THR A 375 8.73 11.56 -10.40
CA THR A 375 8.08 12.85 -10.06
C THR A 375 7.77 12.94 -8.56
N ARG A 376 7.53 11.82 -7.90
CA ARG A 376 7.32 11.71 -6.45
C ARG A 376 8.62 11.57 -5.64
N GLY A 377 9.77 11.56 -6.29
CA GLY A 377 11.07 11.39 -5.65
C GLY A 377 11.41 9.95 -5.25
N LEU A 378 10.66 8.95 -5.77
CA LEU A 378 11.03 7.56 -5.59
C LEU A 378 12.03 7.14 -6.67
N SER A 379 13.02 6.35 -6.29
CA SER A 379 13.88 5.67 -7.26
C SER A 379 13.19 4.41 -7.78
N CYS A 380 13.46 4.04 -9.03
CA CYS A 380 12.95 2.80 -9.57
C CYS A 380 13.93 2.14 -10.54
N LYS A 381 13.83 0.81 -10.66
CA LYS A 381 14.41 0.01 -11.73
C LYS A 381 13.31 -0.52 -12.63
N VAL A 382 13.61 -0.71 -13.91
CA VAL A 382 12.65 -1.23 -14.87
C VAL A 382 13.13 -2.56 -15.39
N VAL A 383 12.49 -3.63 -14.95
CA VAL A 383 12.72 -5.01 -15.38
C VAL A 383 11.70 -5.34 -16.46
N LEU A 384 12.17 -5.50 -17.71
CA LEU A 384 11.33 -5.93 -18.83
C LEU A 384 11.62 -7.38 -19.13
N PHE A 385 10.56 -8.16 -19.25
CA PHE A 385 10.67 -9.57 -19.64
C PHE A 385 10.90 -9.72 -21.15
N PRO A 386 11.50 -10.83 -21.60
CA PRO A 386 11.60 -11.14 -23.02
C PRO A 386 10.20 -11.16 -23.67
N GLU A 387 10.12 -10.85 -24.95
CA GLU A 387 8.86 -10.86 -25.70
C GLU A 387 8.20 -12.25 -25.66
N GLY A 388 6.93 -12.31 -25.28
CA GLY A 388 6.17 -13.55 -25.12
C GLY A 388 6.34 -14.26 -23.76
N GLU A 389 7.19 -13.75 -22.88
CA GLU A 389 7.36 -14.26 -21.52
C GLU A 389 6.67 -13.31 -20.50
N ASP A 390 5.99 -13.91 -19.53
CA ASP A 390 5.51 -13.24 -18.33
C ASP A 390 6.24 -13.75 -17.08
N ILE A 391 6.02 -13.14 -15.93
CA ILE A 391 6.65 -13.51 -14.65
C ILE A 391 6.38 -14.99 -14.31
N ASP A 392 5.14 -15.45 -14.53
CA ASP A 392 4.72 -16.80 -14.20
C ASP A 392 5.46 -17.84 -15.08
N SER A 393 5.51 -17.60 -16.41
CA SER A 393 6.22 -18.48 -17.33
C SER A 393 7.71 -18.51 -17.05
N LEU A 394 8.35 -17.35 -16.89
CA LEU A 394 9.79 -17.23 -16.67
C LEU A 394 10.23 -17.94 -15.39
N LEU A 395 9.60 -17.65 -14.26
CA LEU A 395 9.97 -18.25 -12.98
C LEU A 395 9.76 -19.78 -12.96
N ARG A 396 8.71 -20.27 -13.61
CA ARG A 396 8.39 -21.71 -13.65
C ARG A 396 9.24 -22.51 -14.61
N THR A 397 9.66 -21.90 -15.73
CA THR A 397 10.40 -22.63 -16.78
C THR A 397 11.90 -22.41 -16.70
N GLN A 398 12.35 -21.22 -16.32
CA GLN A 398 13.74 -20.81 -16.32
C GLN A 398 14.33 -20.63 -14.91
N GLY A 399 13.46 -20.55 -13.89
CA GLY A 399 13.88 -20.48 -12.49
C GLY A 399 14.28 -19.09 -12.01
N THR A 400 14.71 -19.03 -10.75
CA THR A 400 15.05 -17.78 -10.06
C THR A 400 16.33 -17.13 -10.54
N ASP A 401 17.31 -17.90 -11.04
CA ASP A 401 18.62 -17.37 -11.43
C ASP A 401 18.51 -16.41 -12.62
N ILE A 402 17.74 -16.77 -13.63
CA ILE A 402 17.48 -15.91 -14.79
C ILE A 402 16.70 -14.67 -14.39
N PHE A 403 15.73 -14.81 -13.50
CA PHE A 403 14.96 -13.67 -12.98
C PHE A 403 15.88 -12.70 -12.21
N GLU A 404 16.76 -13.19 -11.36
CA GLU A 404 17.73 -12.36 -10.64
C GLU A 404 18.74 -11.70 -11.59
N ASP A 405 19.14 -12.36 -12.65
CA ASP A 405 20.01 -11.75 -13.68
C ASP A 405 19.29 -10.61 -14.42
N LEU A 406 18.02 -10.77 -14.77
CA LEU A 406 17.22 -9.69 -15.35
C LEU A 406 17.11 -8.49 -14.39
N ARG A 407 16.83 -8.73 -13.12
CA ARG A 407 16.74 -7.67 -12.09
C ARG A 407 18.09 -6.95 -11.88
N ARG A 408 19.19 -7.70 -11.86
CA ARG A 408 20.54 -7.15 -11.67
C ARG A 408 20.94 -6.23 -12.81
N ASN A 409 20.62 -6.63 -14.05
CA ASN A 409 20.95 -5.91 -15.27
C ASN A 409 19.89 -4.86 -15.68
N ALA A 410 18.80 -4.75 -14.93
CA ALA A 410 17.73 -3.80 -15.20
C ALA A 410 18.21 -2.35 -15.10
N PRO A 411 17.85 -1.49 -16.06
CA PRO A 411 18.20 -0.09 -16.03
C PRO A 411 17.50 0.65 -14.89
N GLU A 412 18.19 1.63 -14.31
CA GLU A 412 17.56 2.60 -13.42
C GLU A 412 16.51 3.42 -14.19
N GLY A 413 15.44 3.84 -13.50
CA GLY A 413 14.28 4.47 -14.12
C GLY A 413 14.62 5.69 -14.98
N MET A 414 15.52 6.56 -14.52
CA MET A 414 15.94 7.73 -15.32
C MET A 414 16.63 7.30 -16.62
N ALA A 415 17.53 6.32 -16.55
CA ALA A 415 18.22 5.80 -17.73
C ALA A 415 17.23 5.12 -18.72
N PHE A 416 16.20 4.44 -18.18
CA PHE A 416 15.13 3.86 -18.97
C PHE A 416 14.31 4.94 -19.70
N CYS A 417 13.87 5.99 -18.98
CA CYS A 417 13.13 7.12 -19.57
C CYS A 417 13.93 7.80 -20.70
N VAL A 418 15.22 8.10 -20.48
CA VAL A 418 16.09 8.71 -21.50
C VAL A 418 16.22 7.80 -22.73
N ARG A 419 16.33 6.50 -22.54
CA ARG A 419 16.37 5.53 -23.66
C ARG A 419 15.07 5.55 -24.45
N CYS A 420 13.92 5.49 -23.78
CA CYS A 420 12.62 5.55 -24.44
C CYS A 420 12.43 6.87 -25.22
N LEU A 421 12.79 8.00 -24.64
CA LEU A 421 12.70 9.30 -25.32
C LEU A 421 13.59 9.35 -26.56
N ARG A 422 14.81 8.81 -26.48
CA ARG A 422 15.71 8.75 -27.63
C ARG A 422 15.16 7.85 -28.75
N ASP A 423 14.55 6.72 -28.40
CA ASP A 423 13.97 5.78 -29.37
C ASP A 423 12.69 6.35 -30.02
N MET A 424 12.02 7.30 -29.37
CA MET A 424 10.83 8.01 -29.87
C MET A 424 11.19 9.26 -30.69
N ALA A 425 12.41 9.78 -30.55
CA ALA A 425 12.84 10.97 -31.30
C ALA A 425 12.98 10.64 -32.79
N PRO A 426 12.53 11.52 -33.72
CA PRO A 426 12.75 11.36 -35.17
C PRO A 426 14.24 11.19 -35.41
N ARG A 427 14.63 10.21 -36.24
CA ARG A 427 16.06 9.98 -36.56
C ARG A 427 16.79 11.20 -37.15
N GLU A 428 16.08 12.16 -37.73
CA GLU A 428 16.61 13.41 -38.28
C GLU A 428 17.00 14.45 -37.19
N ALA A 429 16.53 14.32 -35.95
CA ALA A 429 16.82 15.25 -34.87
C ALA A 429 18.10 14.95 -34.07
N VAL A 430 18.83 13.87 -34.39
CA VAL A 430 19.95 13.37 -33.58
C VAL A 430 21.32 13.57 -34.20
N ASP A 431 21.43 14.31 -35.31
CA ASP A 431 22.76 14.59 -35.91
C ASP A 431 23.41 15.88 -35.36
N TRP A 432 23.51 15.94 -34.01
CA TRP A 432 24.30 16.99 -33.34
C TRP A 432 25.83 16.80 -33.50
N ARG A 433 26.27 15.68 -34.09
CA ARG A 433 27.69 15.38 -34.32
C ARG A 433 28.24 15.97 -35.61
N ALA A 434 27.40 16.49 -36.48
CA ALA A 434 27.84 17.04 -37.77
C ALA A 434 28.23 18.53 -37.77
N SER A 435 28.04 19.26 -36.66
CA SER A 435 28.51 20.63 -36.56
C SER A 435 29.70 20.77 -35.59
N SER A 436 30.85 20.34 -36.02
CA SER A 436 32.15 20.68 -35.38
C SER A 436 32.58 22.13 -35.67
N SER A 437 31.64 23.06 -35.82
CA SER A 437 31.89 24.48 -35.80
C SER A 437 30.98 25.14 -34.80
N GLY A 438 31.54 25.39 -33.61
CA GLY A 438 30.85 25.99 -32.47
C GLY A 438 30.17 27.33 -32.77
N ARG A 439 28.88 27.30 -32.97
CA ARG A 439 27.95 28.37 -32.63
C ARG A 439 26.62 27.78 -32.26
N LEU A 440 26.28 27.94 -30.98
CA LEU A 440 24.91 27.75 -30.49
C LEU A 440 24.04 28.85 -31.13
N ASN A 441 23.27 28.50 -32.15
CA ASN A 441 22.19 29.38 -32.63
C ASN A 441 20.96 29.06 -31.77
N CYS A 442 20.71 29.87 -30.73
CA CYS A 442 19.41 30.00 -30.14
C CYS A 442 18.43 30.61 -31.16
N PRO A 443 17.29 29.98 -31.46
CA PRO A 443 16.28 30.65 -32.27
C PRO A 443 15.69 31.81 -31.47
N ASN A 444 15.73 33.00 -32.10
CA ASN A 444 15.22 34.27 -31.59
C ASN A 444 13.77 34.18 -31.11
N SER A 445 13.56 34.55 -29.88
CA SER A 445 12.25 34.86 -29.31
C SER A 445 11.78 36.24 -29.87
N SER A 446 11.05 36.24 -30.98
CA SER A 446 10.28 37.41 -31.39
C SER A 446 9.14 37.03 -32.32
N ALA A 447 7.96 36.81 -31.76
CA ALA A 447 6.65 37.10 -32.36
C ALA A 447 5.52 36.67 -31.38
N VAL A 448 5.30 37.50 -30.36
CA VAL A 448 3.98 37.52 -29.70
C VAL A 448 3.32 38.81 -30.15
N SER A 449 2.54 38.72 -31.23
CA SER A 449 1.59 39.75 -31.62
C SER A 449 0.35 39.66 -30.75
N ARG A 450 0.05 40.71 -30.00
CA ARG A 450 -1.21 40.90 -29.26
C ARG A 450 -2.36 41.13 -30.24
N PRO A 451 -3.54 40.51 -30.05
CA PRO A 451 -4.74 40.99 -30.73
C PRO A 451 -5.34 42.18 -29.99
N ARG A 452 -5.93 43.06 -30.76
CA ARG A 452 -6.72 44.21 -30.32
C ARG A 452 -8.05 43.80 -29.73
#